data_2c937301931d18e19b9535acc3c2a224
#
_entry.id   2c937301931d18e19b9535acc3c2a224
#
_cell.length_a   1.000
_cell.length_b   1.000
_cell.length_c   1.000
_cell.angle_alpha   90.00
_cell.angle_beta   90.00
_cell.angle_gamma   90.00
#
_symmetry.space_group_name_H-M   'P 1'
#
loop_
_entity.id
_entity.type
_entity.pdbx_description
1 polymer ?
#
loop_
_entity_poly.entity_id
_entity_poly.type
_entity_poly.pdbx_seq_one_letter_code
_entity_poly.pdbx_strand_id
1 'polypeptide(L)'
;MGQRTVLVGCDFVESSQFPVSAVFQVEPLENQPNEVVSGEWTTEPALDSHVYRDLYGNPCRRLTIPVGRSVMSYRATILVPDAPEDVDLSAPECLPAELPDDVLLYTLPSRYCLPDVLGQEAWTRFGSIAPGYGRVQAICDYVHNHLRFAYGSSTARTTAADVHESRYGVCRDFTHLAVSLCRALNIPARYVFGYLPEIEVEKRGLPMDFAAWMEVWLGDRWWTFDPRNNQQRKGRVLIGRGRDAADVAMLTTFGAPYLQSMTVIAEEAANIP
;
A
#
# COMPACT_ATOMS: atom_id res chain seq x y z
N MET A 1 -15.44 13.44 -16.37
CA MET A 1 -15.68 12.22 -15.58
C MET A 1 -16.33 12.66 -14.28
N GLY A 2 -17.26 11.86 -13.72
CA GLY A 2 -17.84 12.13 -12.39
C GLY A 2 -16.75 12.08 -11.32
N GLN A 3 -17.01 12.77 -10.21
CA GLN A 3 -16.17 12.72 -9.01
C GLN A 3 -17.01 12.29 -7.83
N ARG A 4 -16.37 11.61 -6.88
CA ARG A 4 -16.94 11.25 -5.58
C ARG A 4 -16.15 11.88 -4.46
N THR A 5 -16.82 12.17 -3.36
CA THR A 5 -16.17 12.64 -2.15
C THR A 5 -15.93 11.47 -1.21
N VAL A 6 -14.71 11.33 -0.75
CA VAL A 6 -14.27 10.28 0.20
C VAL A 6 -13.72 10.94 1.46
N LEU A 7 -14.14 10.45 2.61
CA LEU A 7 -13.56 10.79 3.90
C LEU A 7 -12.50 9.73 4.26
N VAL A 8 -11.29 10.19 4.53
CA VAL A 8 -10.20 9.32 4.97
C VAL A 8 -9.57 9.85 6.26
N GLY A 9 -9.01 8.94 7.04
CA GLY A 9 -8.32 9.34 8.26
C GLY A 9 -7.89 8.16 9.12
N CYS A 10 -7.21 8.48 10.21
CA CYS A 10 -6.78 7.50 11.20
C CYS A 10 -6.58 8.14 12.56
N ASP A 11 -6.66 7.31 13.59
CA ASP A 11 -6.26 7.64 14.96
C ASP A 11 -5.25 6.61 15.44
N PHE A 12 -4.19 7.09 16.08
CA PHE A 12 -3.24 6.28 16.84
C PHE A 12 -3.29 6.71 18.27
N VAL A 13 -3.54 5.76 19.17
CA VAL A 13 -3.47 5.97 20.61
C VAL A 13 -2.24 5.23 21.11
N GLU A 14 -1.25 5.99 21.52
CA GLU A 14 0.04 5.49 21.99
C GLU A 14 0.25 5.80 23.48
N SER A 15 1.02 4.97 24.15
CA SER A 15 1.56 5.29 25.47
C SER A 15 3.05 4.98 25.53
N SER A 16 3.81 5.86 26.17
CA SER A 16 5.25 5.68 26.30
C SER A 16 5.75 6.04 27.70
N GLN A 17 6.79 5.32 28.15
CA GLN A 17 7.50 5.64 29.40
C GLN A 17 8.64 6.64 29.18
N PHE A 18 9.07 6.83 27.93
CA PHE A 18 10.14 7.74 27.52
C PHE A 18 9.72 8.50 26.28
N PRO A 19 10.28 9.69 26.01
CA PRO A 19 10.05 10.36 24.74
C PRO A 19 10.56 9.51 23.58
N VAL A 20 9.73 9.29 22.55
CA VAL A 20 10.05 8.44 21.39
C VAL A 20 9.85 9.22 20.11
N SER A 21 10.89 9.34 19.30
CA SER A 21 10.76 9.90 17.96
C SER A 21 9.95 8.95 17.06
N ALA A 22 9.02 9.50 16.29
CA ALA A 22 8.14 8.76 15.41
C ALA A 22 7.99 9.47 14.06
N VAL A 23 7.77 8.68 13.01
CA VAL A 23 7.43 9.15 11.66
C VAL A 23 6.12 8.50 11.25
N PHE A 24 5.15 9.32 10.87
CA PHE A 24 3.85 8.90 10.34
C PHE A 24 3.81 9.13 8.83
N GLN A 25 3.33 8.13 8.11
CA GLN A 25 3.00 8.18 6.68
C GLN A 25 1.53 7.81 6.53
N VAL A 26 0.65 8.79 6.68
CA VAL A 26 -0.82 8.61 6.64
C VAL A 26 -1.52 9.69 5.82
N GLU A 27 -0.78 10.73 5.43
CA GLU A 27 -1.30 11.81 4.59
C GLU A 27 -1.30 11.36 3.13
N PRO A 28 -2.33 11.72 2.33
CA PRO A 28 -2.38 11.38 0.92
C PRO A 28 -1.17 11.91 0.14
N LEU A 29 -0.66 11.10 -0.77
CA LEU A 29 0.38 11.53 -1.69
C LEU A 29 -0.21 12.55 -2.68
N GLU A 30 0.44 13.68 -2.85
CA GLU A 30 0.08 14.69 -3.85
C GLU A 30 0.36 14.21 -5.29
N ASN A 31 -0.20 14.90 -6.28
CA ASN A 31 -0.07 14.57 -7.70
C ASN A 31 -0.69 13.23 -8.11
N GLN A 32 -1.78 12.86 -7.47
CA GLN A 32 -2.64 11.77 -7.88
C GLN A 32 -3.82 12.30 -8.71
N PRO A 33 -4.63 11.40 -9.33
CA PRO A 33 -5.89 11.83 -9.92
C PRO A 33 -6.89 12.33 -8.85
N ASN A 34 -6.52 12.26 -7.59
CA ASN A 34 -7.31 12.66 -6.42
C ASN A 34 -6.95 14.09 -6.00
N GLU A 35 -7.93 14.86 -5.58
CA GLU A 35 -7.77 16.20 -5.05
C GLU A 35 -8.04 16.21 -3.54
N VAL A 36 -7.09 16.72 -2.76
CA VAL A 36 -7.26 16.93 -1.32
C VAL A 36 -8.00 18.25 -1.10
N VAL A 37 -9.29 18.16 -0.75
CA VAL A 37 -10.15 19.35 -0.48
C VAL A 37 -9.80 19.96 0.88
N SER A 38 -9.61 19.10 1.88
CA SER A 38 -9.18 19.49 3.23
C SER A 38 -8.36 18.38 3.86
N GLY A 39 -7.42 18.75 4.71
CA GLY A 39 -6.64 17.80 5.50
C GLY A 39 -6.24 18.46 6.82
N GLU A 40 -6.45 17.75 7.92
CA GLU A 40 -6.11 18.23 9.25
C GLU A 40 -5.39 17.15 10.05
N TRP A 41 -4.30 17.56 10.69
CA TRP A 41 -3.57 16.75 11.64
C TRP A 41 -3.68 17.33 13.03
N THR A 42 -4.14 16.53 13.99
CA THR A 42 -4.30 16.94 15.39
C THR A 42 -3.59 15.98 16.33
N THR A 43 -3.13 16.48 17.46
CA THR A 43 -2.49 15.67 18.51
C THR A 43 -2.95 16.08 19.90
N GLU A 44 -3.07 15.11 20.79
CA GLU A 44 -3.35 15.31 22.20
C GLU A 44 -2.32 14.54 23.06
N PRO A 45 -1.47 15.23 23.83
CA PRO A 45 -1.31 16.68 23.90
C PRO A 45 -0.87 17.30 22.59
N ALA A 46 -0.98 18.63 22.45
CA ALA A 46 -0.49 19.35 21.27
C ALA A 46 1.03 19.13 21.11
N LEU A 47 1.47 18.66 19.95
CA LEU A 47 2.86 18.31 19.64
C LEU A 47 3.34 19.08 18.40
N ASP A 48 4.54 19.59 18.45
CA ASP A 48 5.22 20.08 17.26
C ASP A 48 5.54 18.92 16.31
N SER A 49 5.34 19.14 15.01
CA SER A 49 5.67 18.18 13.99
C SER A 49 6.40 18.81 12.81
N HIS A 50 7.23 18.03 12.13
CA HIS A 50 7.97 18.42 10.94
C HIS A 50 7.57 17.53 9.77
N VAL A 51 7.09 18.15 8.69
CA VAL A 51 6.70 17.46 7.46
C VAL A 51 7.86 17.52 6.46
N TYR A 52 8.18 16.39 5.84
CA TYR A 52 9.20 16.25 4.79
C TYR A 52 8.77 15.20 3.78
N ARG A 53 9.53 15.05 2.70
CA ARG A 53 9.37 13.95 1.74
C ARG A 53 10.54 12.98 1.84
N ASP A 54 10.22 11.69 1.76
CA ASP A 54 11.23 10.64 1.71
C ASP A 54 11.87 10.50 0.31
N LEU A 55 12.71 9.47 0.14
CA LEU A 55 13.41 9.19 -1.13
C LEU A 55 12.45 8.85 -2.28
N TYR A 56 11.24 8.43 -1.98
CA TYR A 56 10.21 8.06 -2.95
C TYR A 56 9.19 9.19 -3.19
N GLY A 57 9.41 10.35 -2.53
CA GLY A 57 8.53 11.51 -2.60
C GLY A 57 7.29 11.40 -1.71
N ASN A 58 7.19 10.39 -0.83
CA ASN A 58 6.06 10.22 0.07
C ASN A 58 6.05 11.29 1.16
N PRO A 59 4.87 11.82 1.54
CA PRO A 59 4.77 12.74 2.67
C PRO A 59 5.01 12.00 3.99
N CYS A 60 5.90 12.54 4.79
CA CYS A 60 6.27 12.01 6.10
C CYS A 60 6.12 13.09 7.15
N ARG A 61 5.48 12.75 8.28
CA ARG A 61 5.35 13.65 9.43
C ARG A 61 6.13 13.08 10.61
N ARG A 62 7.17 13.81 11.02
CA ARG A 62 8.00 13.46 12.15
C ARG A 62 7.59 14.26 13.39
N LEU A 63 7.45 13.58 14.52
CA LEU A 63 7.19 14.18 15.83
C LEU A 63 7.84 13.34 16.96
N THR A 64 7.75 13.81 18.17
CA THR A 64 8.17 13.06 19.37
C THR A 64 6.95 12.74 20.21
N ILE A 65 6.65 11.45 20.38
CA ILE A 65 5.63 10.94 21.29
C ILE A 65 6.16 11.17 22.71
N PRO A 66 5.48 11.95 23.59
CA PRO A 66 5.94 12.24 24.94
C PRO A 66 5.70 11.06 25.90
N VAL A 67 6.16 11.21 27.12
CA VAL A 67 5.79 10.30 28.21
C VAL A 67 4.31 10.41 28.52
N GLY A 68 3.69 9.26 28.75
CA GLY A 68 2.24 9.15 28.99
C GLY A 68 1.45 8.75 27.75
N ARG A 69 0.16 9.03 27.77
CA ARG A 69 -0.76 8.73 26.68
C ARG A 69 -0.81 9.88 25.68
N SER A 70 -0.79 9.54 24.40
CA SER A 70 -0.92 10.50 23.30
C SER A 70 -1.90 9.98 22.27
N VAL A 71 -2.62 10.89 21.62
CA VAL A 71 -3.49 10.61 20.47
C VAL A 71 -2.98 11.42 19.28
N MET A 72 -2.76 10.76 18.16
CA MET A 72 -2.40 11.37 16.89
C MET A 72 -3.50 11.04 15.89
N SER A 73 -4.11 12.07 15.31
CA SER A 73 -5.25 11.94 14.41
C SER A 73 -5.03 12.68 13.09
N TYR A 74 -5.39 12.05 11.99
CA TYR A 74 -5.46 12.66 10.67
C TYR A 74 -6.87 12.52 10.10
N ARG A 75 -7.39 13.57 9.48
CA ARG A 75 -8.67 13.58 8.77
C ARG A 75 -8.53 14.36 7.48
N ALA A 76 -9.11 13.83 6.41
CA ALA A 76 -9.13 14.54 5.13
C ALA A 76 -10.40 14.22 4.33
N THR A 77 -10.80 15.20 3.54
CA THR A 77 -11.83 15.08 2.50
C THR A 77 -11.15 15.09 1.15
N ILE A 78 -11.40 14.06 0.36
CA ILE A 78 -10.73 13.81 -0.93
C ILE A 78 -11.78 13.70 -2.03
N LEU A 79 -11.57 14.40 -3.14
CA LEU A 79 -12.29 14.14 -4.39
C LEU A 79 -11.54 13.07 -5.18
N VAL A 80 -12.24 12.01 -5.54
CA VAL A 80 -11.70 10.88 -6.30
C VAL A 80 -12.48 10.71 -7.61
N PRO A 81 -11.88 10.20 -8.69
CA PRO A 81 -12.62 9.85 -9.91
C PRO A 81 -13.71 8.81 -9.63
N ASP A 82 -14.90 8.99 -10.22
CA ASP A 82 -15.95 7.98 -10.23
C ASP A 82 -15.73 6.98 -11.36
N ALA A 83 -14.56 6.35 -11.34
CA ALA A 83 -14.16 5.33 -12.29
C ALA A 83 -13.31 4.28 -11.59
N PRO A 84 -13.38 3.01 -11.98
CA PRO A 84 -12.41 2.01 -11.54
C PRO A 84 -11.05 2.28 -12.18
N GLU A 85 -10.04 1.53 -11.72
CA GLU A 85 -8.71 1.58 -12.32
C GLU A 85 -8.72 1.18 -13.79
N ASP A 86 -7.83 1.78 -14.58
CA ASP A 86 -7.64 1.46 -15.98
C ASP A 86 -7.14 0.01 -16.17
N VAL A 87 -7.58 -0.61 -17.26
CA VAL A 87 -7.10 -1.92 -17.75
C VAL A 87 -6.72 -1.81 -19.22
N ASP A 88 -5.56 -2.34 -19.57
CA ASP A 88 -5.17 -2.53 -20.96
C ASP A 88 -4.50 -3.90 -21.13
N LEU A 89 -5.26 -4.84 -21.64
CA LEU A 89 -4.80 -6.20 -21.90
C LEU A 89 -3.68 -6.28 -22.96
N SER A 90 -3.45 -5.19 -23.71
CA SER A 90 -2.40 -5.09 -24.71
C SER A 90 -1.10 -4.47 -24.18
N ALA A 91 -1.08 -3.95 -22.94
CA ALA A 91 0.10 -3.34 -22.34
C ALA A 91 1.26 -4.35 -22.25
N PRO A 92 2.40 -4.09 -22.94
CA PRO A 92 3.50 -5.05 -23.02
C PRO A 92 4.41 -4.95 -21.79
N GLU A 93 5.13 -6.03 -21.49
CA GLU A 93 6.30 -5.96 -20.64
C GLU A 93 7.46 -5.26 -21.36
N CYS A 94 8.27 -4.53 -20.59
CA CYS A 94 9.49 -3.91 -21.09
C CYS A 94 10.71 -4.77 -20.73
N LEU A 95 11.66 -4.87 -21.65
CA LEU A 95 12.95 -5.51 -21.33
C LEU A 95 13.72 -4.64 -20.31
N PRO A 96 14.50 -5.24 -19.40
CA PRO A 96 15.30 -4.47 -18.42
C PRO A 96 16.21 -3.42 -19.06
N ALA A 97 16.71 -3.65 -20.28
CA ALA A 97 17.54 -2.71 -21.01
C ALA A 97 16.79 -1.47 -21.55
N GLU A 98 15.46 -1.52 -21.57
CA GLU A 98 14.59 -0.44 -22.08
C GLU A 98 13.88 0.32 -20.96
N LEU A 99 14.05 -0.14 -19.70
CA LEU A 99 13.41 0.49 -18.55
C LEU A 99 14.05 1.84 -18.24
N PRO A 100 13.25 2.85 -17.82
CA PRO A 100 13.76 4.06 -17.23
C PRO A 100 14.63 3.75 -15.98
N ASP A 101 15.68 4.53 -15.75
CA ASP A 101 16.65 4.29 -14.67
C ASP A 101 15.99 4.24 -13.28
N ASP A 102 15.00 5.09 -13.03
CA ASP A 102 14.24 5.13 -11.77
C ASP A 102 13.26 3.97 -11.60
N VAL A 103 12.92 3.27 -12.68
CA VAL A 103 12.07 2.08 -12.66
C VAL A 103 12.86 0.80 -12.36
N LEU A 104 14.14 0.74 -12.76
CA LEU A 104 15.01 -0.43 -12.54
C LEU A 104 15.08 -0.85 -11.08
N LEU A 105 15.04 0.09 -10.13
CA LEU A 105 15.03 -0.18 -8.70
C LEU A 105 13.93 -1.18 -8.29
N TYR A 106 12.82 -1.17 -8.99
CA TYR A 106 11.65 -1.98 -8.69
C TYR A 106 11.68 -3.39 -9.31
N THR A 107 12.81 -3.80 -9.89
CA THR A 107 13.11 -5.19 -10.25
C THR A 107 13.96 -5.90 -9.18
N LEU A 108 14.54 -5.15 -8.23
CA LEU A 108 15.49 -5.66 -7.25
C LEU A 108 14.80 -6.22 -6.00
N PRO A 109 15.46 -7.15 -5.27
CA PRO A 109 14.98 -7.62 -3.98
C PRO A 109 14.92 -6.49 -2.95
N SER A 110 14.07 -6.65 -1.95
CA SER A 110 13.92 -5.72 -0.84
C SER A 110 13.66 -6.47 0.46
N ARG A 111 13.42 -5.77 1.59
CA ARG A 111 13.32 -6.43 2.90
C ARG A 111 12.30 -7.55 2.96
N TYR A 112 11.14 -7.38 2.32
CA TYR A 112 10.04 -8.34 2.35
C TYR A 112 9.77 -9.01 1.01
N CYS A 113 10.23 -8.41 -0.09
CA CYS A 113 10.06 -8.96 -1.44
C CYS A 113 11.33 -9.67 -1.87
N LEU A 114 11.26 -11.00 -1.99
CA LEU A 114 12.39 -11.89 -2.21
C LEU A 114 12.31 -12.59 -3.59
N PRO A 115 12.51 -11.86 -4.70
CA PRO A 115 12.45 -12.44 -6.05
C PRO A 115 13.52 -13.50 -6.30
N ASP A 116 14.66 -13.39 -5.65
CA ASP A 116 15.76 -14.35 -5.70
C ASP A 116 15.38 -15.71 -5.09
N VAL A 117 14.61 -15.71 -4.00
CA VAL A 117 14.10 -16.93 -3.35
C VAL A 117 12.97 -17.57 -4.14
N LEU A 118 12.08 -16.75 -4.69
CA LEU A 118 10.87 -17.20 -5.41
C LEU A 118 11.06 -17.36 -6.93
N GLY A 119 12.31 -17.20 -7.42
CA GLY A 119 12.60 -17.18 -8.85
C GLY A 119 12.19 -18.46 -9.59
N GLN A 120 12.53 -19.63 -9.05
CA GLN A 120 12.18 -20.90 -9.69
C GLN A 120 10.66 -21.10 -9.75
N GLU A 121 9.93 -20.74 -8.68
CA GLU A 121 8.47 -20.83 -8.61
C GLU A 121 7.83 -19.91 -9.64
N ALA A 122 8.30 -18.66 -9.73
CA ALA A 122 7.79 -17.68 -10.68
C ALA A 122 7.96 -18.13 -12.14
N TRP A 123 9.16 -18.58 -12.51
CA TRP A 123 9.44 -19.04 -13.86
C TRP A 123 8.69 -20.33 -14.21
N THR A 124 8.57 -21.27 -13.27
CA THR A 124 7.82 -22.51 -13.48
C THR A 124 6.34 -22.25 -13.75
N ARG A 125 5.73 -21.29 -13.02
CA ARG A 125 4.29 -21.02 -13.16
C ARG A 125 3.94 -20.05 -14.28
N PHE A 126 4.73 -19.01 -14.45
CA PHE A 126 4.36 -17.87 -15.27
C PHE A 126 5.29 -17.67 -16.49
N GLY A 127 6.43 -18.33 -16.54
CA GLY A 127 7.43 -18.14 -17.59
C GLY A 127 6.93 -18.47 -18.99
N SER A 128 5.96 -19.37 -19.14
CA SER A 128 5.35 -19.73 -20.42
C SER A 128 4.15 -18.86 -20.84
N ILE A 129 3.65 -18.00 -19.94
CA ILE A 129 2.58 -17.06 -20.25
C ILE A 129 3.15 -15.91 -21.09
N ALA A 130 2.41 -15.48 -22.11
CA ALA A 130 2.84 -14.36 -22.95
C ALA A 130 3.13 -13.12 -22.12
N PRO A 131 4.30 -12.44 -22.32
CA PRO A 131 4.65 -11.23 -21.61
C PRO A 131 3.61 -10.11 -21.75
N GLY A 132 3.33 -9.38 -20.68
CA GLY A 132 2.42 -8.25 -20.67
C GLY A 132 1.40 -8.31 -19.53
N TYR A 133 0.37 -7.47 -19.64
CA TYR A 133 -0.67 -7.31 -18.62
C TYR A 133 -1.26 -8.65 -18.16
N GLY A 134 -1.54 -9.56 -19.10
CA GLY A 134 -2.13 -10.87 -18.81
C GLY A 134 -1.27 -11.75 -17.89
N ARG A 135 0.07 -11.68 -18.00
CA ARG A 135 0.97 -12.41 -17.11
C ARG A 135 0.91 -11.86 -15.69
N VAL A 136 0.88 -10.53 -15.53
CA VAL A 136 0.74 -9.88 -14.21
C VAL A 136 -0.61 -10.22 -13.59
N GLN A 137 -1.68 -10.22 -14.39
CA GLN A 137 -3.01 -10.64 -13.90
C GLN A 137 -3.00 -12.10 -13.45
N ALA A 138 -2.35 -13.01 -14.19
CA ALA A 138 -2.21 -14.40 -13.77
C ALA A 138 -1.44 -14.57 -12.45
N ILE A 139 -0.45 -13.71 -12.19
CA ILE A 139 0.23 -13.64 -10.88
C ILE A 139 -0.74 -13.20 -9.79
N CYS A 140 -1.55 -12.17 -10.02
CA CYS A 140 -2.57 -11.72 -9.07
C CYS A 140 -3.60 -12.81 -8.78
N ASP A 141 -4.11 -13.49 -9.81
CA ASP A 141 -5.05 -14.58 -9.69
C ASP A 141 -4.48 -15.73 -8.85
N TYR A 142 -3.21 -16.07 -9.10
CA TYR A 142 -2.51 -17.08 -8.32
C TYR A 142 -2.39 -16.68 -6.85
N VAL A 143 -1.89 -15.49 -6.55
CA VAL A 143 -1.71 -15.01 -5.17
C VAL A 143 -3.04 -14.94 -4.45
N HIS A 144 -4.09 -14.42 -5.11
CA HIS A 144 -5.44 -14.35 -4.56
C HIS A 144 -5.97 -15.72 -4.13
N ASN A 145 -5.79 -16.74 -4.98
CA ASN A 145 -6.28 -18.09 -4.73
C ASN A 145 -5.36 -18.93 -3.81
N HIS A 146 -4.06 -18.58 -3.76
CA HIS A 146 -3.07 -19.30 -2.96
C HIS A 146 -3.13 -18.91 -1.49
N LEU A 147 -3.42 -17.65 -1.18
CA LEU A 147 -3.42 -17.12 0.17
C LEU A 147 -4.83 -17.00 0.75
N ARG A 148 -4.91 -17.21 2.06
CA ARG A 148 -6.11 -16.91 2.87
C ARG A 148 -5.83 -15.68 3.72
N PHE A 149 -6.75 -14.72 3.66
CA PHE A 149 -6.65 -13.53 4.50
C PHE A 149 -6.96 -13.87 5.96
N ALA A 150 -6.03 -13.53 6.86
CA ALA A 150 -6.21 -13.76 8.30
C ALA A 150 -5.46 -12.67 9.11
N TYR A 151 -6.19 -11.92 9.93
CA TYR A 151 -5.56 -11.01 10.88
C TYR A 151 -4.66 -11.77 11.86
N GLY A 152 -3.52 -11.16 12.20
CA GLY A 152 -2.55 -11.74 13.14
C GLY A 152 -1.73 -12.90 12.58
N SER A 153 -1.88 -13.27 11.30
CA SER A 153 -1.10 -14.36 10.68
C SER A 153 0.34 -13.95 10.35
N SER A 154 0.64 -12.66 10.36
CA SER A 154 1.97 -12.15 10.02
C SER A 154 2.49 -11.14 11.04
N THR A 155 3.81 -10.97 11.05
CA THR A 155 4.52 -10.06 11.95
C THR A 155 5.37 -9.07 11.13
N ALA A 156 6.04 -8.13 11.81
CA ALA A 156 6.99 -7.22 11.18
C ALA A 156 8.23 -7.92 10.55
N ARG A 157 8.37 -9.25 10.72
CA ARG A 157 9.48 -10.02 10.13
C ARG A 157 9.05 -10.90 8.97
N THR A 158 7.74 -11.13 8.81
CA THR A 158 7.17 -12.05 7.80
C THR A 158 7.45 -11.53 6.38
N THR A 159 8.10 -12.36 5.58
CA THR A 159 8.50 -12.10 4.20
C THR A 159 7.53 -12.74 3.19
N ALA A 160 7.67 -12.41 1.91
CA ALA A 160 6.93 -13.05 0.83
C ALA A 160 7.12 -14.57 0.77
N ALA A 161 8.32 -15.07 1.07
CA ALA A 161 8.60 -16.51 1.10
C ALA A 161 7.87 -17.21 2.25
N ASP A 162 7.88 -16.62 3.46
CA ASP A 162 7.17 -17.16 4.62
C ASP A 162 5.64 -17.25 4.34
N VAL A 163 5.10 -16.22 3.68
CA VAL A 163 3.68 -16.17 3.32
C VAL A 163 3.33 -17.19 2.22
N HIS A 164 4.22 -17.37 1.25
CA HIS A 164 4.05 -18.39 0.21
C HIS A 164 3.95 -19.79 0.82
N GLU A 165 4.76 -20.11 1.81
CA GLU A 165 4.74 -21.41 2.50
C GLU A 165 3.51 -21.57 3.42
N SER A 166 3.24 -20.57 4.27
CA SER A 166 2.16 -20.63 5.27
C SER A 166 0.78 -20.54 4.66
N ARG A 167 0.62 -19.88 3.51
CA ARG A 167 -0.63 -19.60 2.79
C ARG A 167 -1.61 -18.72 3.55
N TYR A 168 -1.13 -17.94 4.51
CA TYR A 168 -1.92 -16.97 5.28
C TYR A 168 -1.21 -15.62 5.29
N GLY A 169 -1.97 -14.54 5.20
CA GLY A 169 -1.42 -13.20 5.23
C GLY A 169 -2.48 -12.12 5.33
N VAL A 170 -2.05 -10.88 5.47
CA VAL A 170 -2.87 -9.66 5.36
C VAL A 170 -2.59 -8.96 4.03
N CYS A 171 -3.28 -7.85 3.72
CA CYS A 171 -3.14 -7.13 2.43
C CYS A 171 -1.69 -6.87 2.04
N ARG A 172 -0.84 -6.48 3.01
CA ARG A 172 0.59 -6.30 2.85
C ARG A 172 1.27 -7.55 2.28
N ASP A 173 0.94 -8.72 2.81
CA ASP A 173 1.60 -9.97 2.49
C ASP A 173 1.20 -10.49 1.09
N PHE A 174 -0.07 -10.35 0.72
CA PHE A 174 -0.53 -10.59 -0.66
C PHE A 174 0.24 -9.75 -1.65
N THR A 175 0.42 -8.46 -1.33
CA THR A 175 1.16 -7.52 -2.18
C THR A 175 2.63 -7.89 -2.26
N HIS A 176 3.29 -8.21 -1.15
CA HIS A 176 4.71 -8.61 -1.15
C HIS A 176 4.95 -9.87 -1.98
N LEU A 177 4.06 -10.87 -1.90
CA LEU A 177 4.19 -12.08 -2.70
C LEU A 177 4.04 -11.78 -4.19
N ALA A 178 3.02 -11.03 -4.59
CA ALA A 178 2.81 -10.66 -5.99
C ALA A 178 3.98 -9.82 -6.56
N VAL A 179 4.46 -8.82 -5.80
CA VAL A 179 5.63 -8.02 -6.16
C VAL A 179 6.88 -8.89 -6.33
N SER A 180 7.10 -9.85 -5.43
CA SER A 180 8.24 -10.78 -5.52
C SER A 180 8.18 -11.63 -6.78
N LEU A 181 7.01 -12.17 -7.12
CA LEU A 181 6.82 -12.98 -8.32
C LEU A 181 6.98 -12.16 -9.62
N CYS A 182 6.49 -10.92 -9.65
CA CYS A 182 6.73 -10.02 -10.77
C CYS A 182 8.22 -9.74 -10.96
N ARG A 183 8.91 -9.34 -9.89
CA ARG A 183 10.35 -9.02 -9.95
C ARG A 183 11.21 -10.23 -10.31
N ALA A 184 10.83 -11.43 -9.90
CA ALA A 184 11.49 -12.68 -10.27
C ALA A 184 11.44 -12.94 -11.79
N LEU A 185 10.47 -12.35 -12.49
CA LEU A 185 10.35 -12.37 -13.97
C LEU A 185 10.92 -11.11 -14.62
N ASN A 186 11.67 -10.28 -13.87
CA ASN A 186 12.18 -8.98 -14.29
C ASN A 186 11.10 -7.94 -14.62
N ILE A 187 9.88 -8.10 -14.11
CA ILE A 187 8.79 -7.16 -14.28
C ILE A 187 8.87 -6.15 -13.12
N PRO A 188 9.08 -4.84 -13.38
CA PRO A 188 9.15 -3.86 -12.31
C PRO A 188 7.82 -3.75 -11.58
N ALA A 189 7.83 -3.96 -10.28
CA ALA A 189 6.66 -3.86 -9.43
C ALA A 189 6.99 -3.14 -8.12
N ARG A 190 6.12 -2.22 -7.71
CA ARG A 190 6.28 -1.46 -6.46
C ARG A 190 5.11 -1.64 -5.52
N TYR A 191 5.41 -1.62 -4.26
CA TYR A 191 4.44 -1.67 -3.17
C TYR A 191 3.76 -0.31 -3.03
N VAL A 192 2.47 -0.34 -2.80
CA VAL A 192 1.64 0.84 -2.59
C VAL A 192 0.83 0.67 -1.31
N PHE A 193 0.73 1.75 -0.56
CA PHE A 193 0.02 1.83 0.70
C PHE A 193 -0.97 3.00 0.68
N GLY A 194 -2.20 2.79 1.21
CA GLY A 194 -3.20 3.85 1.21
C GLY A 194 -4.54 3.48 1.84
N TYR A 195 -5.53 4.32 1.59
CA TYR A 195 -6.93 4.10 1.99
C TYR A 195 -7.70 3.51 0.82
N LEU A 196 -8.61 2.58 1.11
CA LEU A 196 -9.46 1.94 0.11
C LEU A 196 -10.89 1.80 0.64
N PRO A 197 -11.77 2.76 0.35
CA PRO A 197 -13.16 2.71 0.76
C PRO A 197 -13.92 1.57 0.06
N GLU A 198 -15.00 1.11 0.69
CA GLU A 198 -15.90 0.09 0.14
C GLU A 198 -16.98 0.74 -0.74
N ILE A 199 -16.58 1.27 -1.90
CA ILE A 199 -17.47 1.90 -2.89
C ILE A 199 -17.93 0.85 -3.91
N GLU A 200 -19.25 0.70 -4.05
CA GLU A 200 -19.89 -0.22 -5.02
C GLU A 200 -19.39 -1.68 -4.92
N VAL A 201 -19.01 -2.09 -3.74
CA VAL A 201 -18.63 -3.47 -3.42
C VAL A 201 -19.38 -3.98 -2.20
N GLU A 202 -19.43 -5.30 -2.04
CA GLU A 202 -20.02 -5.89 -0.85
C GLU A 202 -19.23 -5.48 0.41
N LYS A 203 -19.94 -4.93 1.38
CA LYS A 203 -19.34 -4.54 2.66
C LYS A 203 -19.00 -5.77 3.48
N ARG A 204 -17.76 -5.89 3.87
CA ARG A 204 -17.25 -7.07 4.59
C ARG A 204 -17.65 -7.09 6.07
N GLY A 205 -18.18 -6.00 6.62
CA GLY A 205 -18.55 -5.89 8.03
C GLY A 205 -17.37 -5.98 9.02
N LEU A 206 -16.15 -5.83 8.52
CA LEU A 206 -14.94 -5.77 9.32
C LEU A 206 -14.57 -4.31 9.61
N PRO A 207 -13.84 -4.04 10.70
CA PRO A 207 -13.29 -2.71 10.92
C PRO A 207 -12.46 -2.27 9.71
N MET A 208 -12.57 -0.99 9.34
CA MET A 208 -11.75 -0.42 8.28
C MET A 208 -10.27 -0.45 8.69
N ASP A 209 -9.40 -0.73 7.73
CA ASP A 209 -7.96 -0.75 7.90
C ASP A 209 -7.29 -0.10 6.69
N PHE A 210 -6.03 0.26 6.83
CA PHE A 210 -5.22 0.62 5.70
C PHE A 210 -5.16 -0.54 4.69
N ALA A 211 -4.96 -0.20 3.44
CA ALA A 211 -4.85 -1.16 2.36
C ALA A 211 -3.46 -1.13 1.71
N ALA A 212 -3.06 -2.27 1.19
CA ALA A 212 -1.89 -2.41 0.34
C ALA A 212 -2.28 -3.05 -0.98
N TRP A 213 -1.65 -2.57 -2.05
CA TRP A 213 -1.74 -3.10 -3.42
C TRP A 213 -0.41 -2.91 -4.13
N MET A 214 -0.31 -3.19 -5.39
CA MET A 214 0.90 -2.94 -6.16
C MET A 214 0.64 -2.12 -7.41
N GLU A 215 1.69 -1.45 -7.88
CA GLU A 215 1.74 -0.89 -9.22
C GLU A 215 2.85 -1.60 -9.99
N VAL A 216 2.57 -1.93 -11.25
CA VAL A 216 3.49 -2.65 -12.16
C VAL A 216 3.74 -1.82 -13.40
N TRP A 217 5.01 -1.71 -13.81
CA TRP A 217 5.40 -0.97 -15.00
C TRP A 217 5.21 -1.84 -16.24
N LEU A 218 4.30 -1.41 -17.11
CA LEU A 218 4.04 -2.05 -18.40
C LEU A 218 3.90 -0.98 -19.49
N GLY A 219 4.55 -1.19 -20.61
CA GLY A 219 4.64 -0.18 -21.67
C GLY A 219 5.44 1.04 -21.20
N ASP A 220 4.76 2.13 -20.92
CA ASP A 220 5.34 3.42 -20.56
C ASP A 220 4.79 4.02 -19.26
N ARG A 221 4.01 3.23 -18.47
CA ARG A 221 3.36 3.70 -17.25
C ARG A 221 3.21 2.63 -16.18
N TRP A 222 2.88 3.09 -14.97
CA TRP A 222 2.48 2.24 -13.85
C TRP A 222 1.00 1.88 -13.95
N TRP A 223 0.68 0.59 -13.79
CA TRP A 223 -0.66 0.03 -13.75
C TRP A 223 -0.97 -0.51 -12.36
N THR A 224 -2.18 -0.25 -11.87
CA THR A 224 -2.61 -0.73 -10.55
C THR A 224 -3.09 -2.17 -10.61
N PHE A 225 -2.61 -3.00 -9.68
CA PHE A 225 -3.05 -4.37 -9.46
C PHE A 225 -3.26 -4.63 -7.97
N ASP A 226 -4.29 -5.38 -7.62
CA ASP A 226 -4.62 -5.67 -6.22
C ASP A 226 -4.77 -7.18 -6.00
N PRO A 227 -3.70 -7.88 -5.64
CA PRO A 227 -3.72 -9.34 -5.50
C PRO A 227 -4.62 -9.83 -4.34
N ARG A 228 -4.95 -8.96 -3.37
CA ARG A 228 -5.87 -9.34 -2.29
C ARG A 228 -7.32 -9.28 -2.72
N ASN A 229 -7.75 -8.20 -3.33
CA ASN A 229 -9.13 -8.02 -3.76
C ASN A 229 -9.39 -8.67 -5.11
N ASN A 230 -8.40 -8.68 -5.97
CA ASN A 230 -8.37 -9.22 -7.34
C ASN A 230 -9.57 -8.75 -8.20
N GLN A 231 -9.93 -7.50 -8.03
CA GLN A 231 -10.99 -6.81 -8.76
C GLN A 231 -10.68 -5.33 -8.82
N GLN A 232 -11.17 -4.67 -9.86
CA GLN A 232 -11.10 -3.22 -9.97
C GLN A 232 -11.88 -2.56 -8.83
N ARG A 233 -11.36 -1.47 -8.32
CA ARG A 233 -11.95 -0.70 -7.23
C ARG A 233 -12.05 0.76 -7.61
N LYS A 234 -12.94 1.49 -6.94
CA LYS A 234 -13.05 2.95 -7.01
C LYS A 234 -12.51 3.57 -5.73
N GLY A 235 -12.03 4.80 -5.84
CA GLY A 235 -11.76 5.63 -4.68
C GLY A 235 -10.47 5.30 -3.91
N ARG A 236 -9.47 4.67 -4.53
CA ARG A 236 -8.16 4.51 -3.88
C ARG A 236 -7.55 5.86 -3.59
N VAL A 237 -7.15 6.06 -2.34
CA VAL A 237 -6.39 7.22 -1.90
C VAL A 237 -5.01 6.77 -1.48
N LEU A 238 -4.02 7.09 -2.29
CA LEU A 238 -2.66 6.65 -2.13
C LEU A 238 -1.95 7.50 -1.08
N ILE A 239 -1.27 6.87 -0.12
CA ILE A 239 -0.43 7.50 0.89
C ILE A 239 1.03 7.50 0.44
N GLY A 240 1.51 6.37 -0.05
CA GLY A 240 2.90 6.27 -0.45
C GLY A 240 3.22 5.05 -1.30
N ARG A 241 4.40 5.11 -1.93
CA ARG A 241 5.00 4.08 -2.77
C ARG A 241 6.39 3.73 -2.27
N GLY A 242 6.79 2.49 -2.43
CA GLY A 242 8.12 2.02 -2.07
C GLY A 242 8.43 0.66 -2.66
N ARG A 243 9.57 0.10 -2.32
CA ARG A 243 9.93 -1.26 -2.76
C ARG A 243 9.12 -2.31 -2.03
N ASP A 244 8.85 -2.07 -0.75
CA ASP A 244 7.98 -2.88 0.11
C ASP A 244 7.54 -2.06 1.34
N ALA A 245 6.88 -2.70 2.31
CA ALA A 245 6.35 -2.04 3.50
C ALA A 245 7.44 -1.49 4.45
N ALA A 246 8.72 -1.78 4.27
CA ALA A 246 9.79 -1.16 5.04
C ALA A 246 10.04 0.29 4.59
N ASP A 247 9.82 0.57 3.30
CA ASP A 247 9.95 1.91 2.74
C ASP A 247 8.69 2.77 2.99
N VAL A 248 7.52 2.12 3.20
CA VAL A 248 6.22 2.80 3.36
C VAL A 248 5.48 2.19 4.54
N ALA A 249 5.69 2.75 5.72
CA ALA A 249 5.05 2.31 6.94
C ALA A 249 4.17 3.41 7.54
N MET A 250 2.93 3.09 7.87
CA MET A 250 1.99 4.03 8.51
C MET A 250 2.59 4.72 9.74
N LEU A 251 3.41 3.99 10.50
CA LEU A 251 4.12 4.47 11.69
C LEU A 251 5.46 3.76 11.81
N THR A 252 6.53 4.56 11.93
CA THR A 252 7.86 4.09 12.29
C THR A 252 8.27 4.76 13.60
N THR A 253 8.62 3.98 14.62
CA THR A 253 9.06 4.48 15.91
C THR A 253 10.54 4.16 16.16
N PHE A 254 11.27 5.12 16.69
CA PHE A 254 12.66 4.97 17.11
C PHE A 254 12.73 4.70 18.61
N GLY A 255 12.02 3.67 19.04
CA GLY A 255 11.81 3.21 20.39
C GLY A 255 10.65 2.22 20.41
N ALA A 256 10.14 1.91 21.59
CA ALA A 256 9.07 0.94 21.80
C ALA A 256 7.90 1.56 22.59
N PRO A 257 7.16 2.53 22.03
CA PRO A 257 5.91 2.94 22.62
C PRO A 257 4.90 1.80 22.51
N TYR A 258 3.88 1.80 23.32
CA TYR A 258 2.81 0.80 23.28
C TYR A 258 1.61 1.37 22.51
N LEU A 259 1.33 0.79 21.35
CA LEU A 259 0.12 1.09 20.58
C LEU A 259 -1.09 0.49 21.29
N GLN A 260 -1.92 1.34 21.87
CA GLN A 260 -3.15 0.94 22.58
C GLN A 260 -4.28 0.63 21.59
N SER A 261 -4.45 1.48 20.59
CA SER A 261 -5.42 1.28 19.52
C SER A 261 -5.06 2.06 18.27
N MET A 262 -5.51 1.54 17.13
CA MET A 262 -5.49 2.21 15.84
C MET A 262 -6.89 2.13 15.23
N THR A 263 -7.37 3.22 14.67
CA THR A 263 -8.63 3.28 13.92
C THR A 263 -8.35 3.89 12.56
N VAL A 264 -8.94 3.34 11.51
CA VAL A 264 -8.84 3.87 10.16
C VAL A 264 -10.22 4.21 9.64
N ILE A 265 -10.33 5.30 8.90
CA ILE A 265 -11.55 5.77 8.24
C ILE A 265 -11.27 5.81 6.75
N ALA A 266 -12.09 5.17 5.96
CA ALA A 266 -12.12 5.29 4.50
C ALA A 266 -13.54 4.99 4.04
N GLU A 267 -14.32 6.03 3.79
CA GLU A 267 -15.74 5.90 3.43
C GLU A 267 -16.16 6.95 2.42
N GLU A 268 -17.15 6.63 1.61
CA GLU A 268 -17.79 7.59 0.74
C GLU A 268 -18.60 8.57 1.59
N ALA A 269 -18.34 9.87 1.42
CA ALA A 269 -19.15 10.89 2.08
C ALA A 269 -20.60 10.79 1.54
N ALA A 270 -21.57 10.79 2.43
CA ALA A 270 -22.94 10.97 2.01
C ALA A 270 -23.02 12.27 1.22
N ASN A 271 -23.65 12.23 0.02
CA ASN A 271 -23.87 13.42 -0.77
C ASN A 271 -24.54 14.47 0.14
N ILE A 272 -23.76 15.46 0.56
CA ILE A 272 -24.33 16.67 1.16
C ILE A 272 -24.88 17.48 -0.03
N PRO A 273 -26.20 17.67 -0.11
CA PRO A 273 -26.83 18.37 -1.22
C PRO A 273 -26.39 19.81 -1.32
#